data_a1b0b604f8fb54ca75e3ddb123f3d919
#
_entry.id   a1b0b604f8fb54ca75e3ddb123f3d919
#
_cell.length_a   1.000
_cell.length_b   1.000
_cell.length_c   1.000
_cell.angle_alpha   90.00
_cell.angle_beta   90.00
_cell.angle_gamma   90.00
#
_symmetry.space_group_name_H-M   'P 1'
#
loop_
_entity.id
_entity.type
_entity.pdbx_description
1 polymer ?
#
loop_
_entity_poly.entity_id
_entity_poly.type
_entity_poly.pdbx_seq_one_letter_code
_entity_poly.pdbx_strand_id
1 'polypeptide(L)'
;WSVAASNQVAIFTNNDDGHRTASDLAAKGVSIAAIIDTRPNAPSHDDGEVLAGAVVTDSRGRRGLNRIQISLADGTMRWINCGALGVSGGWNPNVHLTCHQRGRPVWNADIAAFVPGKDGPVGLIAAGAAMGDFSTAGALAAGAKASIDALDDIGITAKPIRLPKAEDAPINISPFWHVSGSSRAWLDQQNDVTVKDIKLAHQENFQSVEHLKRYTTLGMATDQGKTSNIS
;
A
#
# COMPACT_ATOMS: atom_id res chain seq x y z
N TRP A 1 13.24 -8.31 15.97
CA TRP A 1 14.00 -7.35 16.81
C TRP A 1 13.36 -7.16 18.19
N SER A 2 12.15 -7.69 18.43
CA SER A 2 11.40 -7.57 19.69
C SER A 2 11.26 -6.10 20.18
N VAL A 3 11.14 -5.17 19.26
CA VAL A 3 10.92 -3.74 19.54
C VAL A 3 9.49 -3.38 19.15
N ALA A 4 8.68 -2.93 20.10
CA ALA A 4 7.36 -2.37 19.85
C ALA A 4 7.47 -0.86 19.58
N ALA A 5 6.77 -0.35 18.59
CA ALA A 5 6.70 1.09 18.32
C ALA A 5 6.01 1.84 19.48
N SER A 6 5.04 1.19 20.13
CA SER A 6 4.34 1.64 21.33
C SER A 6 3.59 0.47 21.95
N ASN A 7 3.22 0.59 23.24
CA ASN A 7 2.33 -0.36 23.89
C ASN A 7 0.85 -0.19 23.49
N GLN A 8 0.51 0.95 22.86
CA GLN A 8 -0.83 1.24 22.37
C GLN A 8 -0.73 1.85 20.97
N VAL A 9 -1.32 1.16 19.99
CA VAL A 9 -1.24 1.49 18.55
C VAL A 9 -2.63 1.69 17.98
N ALA A 10 -2.82 2.72 17.17
CA ALA A 10 -3.96 2.84 16.27
C ALA A 10 -3.55 2.38 14.86
N ILE A 11 -4.48 1.80 14.11
CA ILE A 11 -4.25 1.39 12.72
C ILE A 11 -5.15 2.22 11.81
N PHE A 12 -4.59 2.83 10.78
CA PHE A 12 -5.31 3.53 9.73
C PHE A 12 -5.16 2.75 8.42
N THR A 13 -6.28 2.35 7.82
CA THR A 13 -6.27 1.43 6.69
C THR A 13 -7.42 1.65 5.71
N ASN A 14 -7.24 1.14 4.49
CA ASN A 14 -8.26 1.00 3.45
C ASN A 14 -8.36 -0.44 2.94
N ASN A 15 -7.78 -1.40 3.67
CA ASN A 15 -7.64 -2.79 3.23
C ASN A 15 -7.59 -3.77 4.42
N ASP A 16 -7.66 -5.07 4.11
CA ASP A 16 -7.71 -6.12 5.14
C ASP A 16 -6.35 -6.39 5.82
N ASP A 17 -5.23 -6.02 5.21
CA ASP A 17 -3.90 -6.18 5.84
C ASP A 17 -3.73 -5.30 7.09
N GLY A 18 -4.43 -4.15 7.14
CA GLY A 18 -4.47 -3.34 8.35
C GLY A 18 -5.12 -4.08 9.52
N HIS A 19 -6.20 -4.82 9.26
CA HIS A 19 -6.87 -5.65 10.26
C HIS A 19 -6.00 -6.83 10.69
N ARG A 20 -5.34 -7.51 9.74
CA ARG A 20 -4.37 -8.57 10.05
C ARG A 20 -3.22 -8.05 10.92
N THR A 21 -2.69 -6.88 10.59
CA THR A 21 -1.64 -6.23 11.39
C THR A 21 -2.11 -5.94 12.82
N ALA A 22 -3.37 -5.52 13.01
CA ALA A 22 -3.95 -5.33 14.33
C ALA A 22 -3.98 -6.64 15.12
N SER A 23 -4.44 -7.75 14.53
CA SER A 23 -4.43 -9.08 15.15
C SER A 23 -3.01 -9.54 15.52
N ASP A 24 -2.05 -9.37 14.62
CA ASP A 24 -0.66 -9.77 14.85
C ASP A 24 -0.02 -8.99 16.01
N LEU A 25 -0.30 -7.70 16.12
CA LEU A 25 0.14 -6.85 17.22
C LEU A 25 -0.53 -7.24 18.53
N ALA A 26 -1.85 -7.45 18.54
CA ALA A 26 -2.61 -7.86 19.71
C ALA A 26 -2.12 -9.22 20.24
N ALA A 27 -1.86 -10.19 19.36
CA ALA A 27 -1.30 -11.49 19.71
C ALA A 27 0.12 -11.39 20.36
N LYS A 28 0.81 -10.25 20.20
CA LYS A 28 2.09 -9.94 20.84
C LYS A 28 1.94 -9.04 22.07
N GLY A 29 0.73 -8.79 22.54
CA GLY A 29 0.44 -8.01 23.74
C GLY A 29 0.43 -6.49 23.54
N VAL A 30 0.39 -6.01 22.30
CA VAL A 30 0.21 -4.59 22.00
C VAL A 30 -1.28 -4.25 22.03
N SER A 31 -1.68 -3.22 22.75
CA SER A 31 -3.06 -2.75 22.81
C SER A 31 -3.43 -2.04 21.51
N ILE A 32 -4.54 -2.40 20.88
CA ILE A 32 -5.09 -1.73 19.71
C ILE A 32 -6.07 -0.65 20.20
N ALA A 33 -5.70 0.61 20.03
CA ALA A 33 -6.52 1.76 20.45
C ALA A 33 -7.78 1.89 19.60
N ALA A 34 -7.66 1.71 18.28
CA ALA A 34 -8.72 1.63 17.31
C ALA A 34 -8.17 1.20 15.95
N ILE A 35 -9.05 0.69 15.09
CA ILE A 35 -8.82 0.46 13.66
C ILE A 35 -9.68 1.46 12.91
N ILE A 36 -9.06 2.42 12.28
CA ILE A 36 -9.68 3.47 11.48
C ILE A 36 -9.67 2.99 10.02
N ASP A 37 -10.81 2.56 9.51
CA ASP A 37 -10.92 2.02 8.17
C ASP A 37 -11.73 2.99 7.28
N THR A 38 -11.17 3.37 6.15
CA THR A 38 -11.83 4.30 5.22
C THR A 38 -13.02 3.68 4.51
N ARG A 39 -13.13 2.34 4.52
CA ARG A 39 -14.24 1.61 3.90
C ARG A 39 -15.49 1.68 4.78
N PRO A 40 -16.67 2.00 4.21
CA PRO A 40 -17.92 2.06 4.98
C PRO A 40 -18.38 0.69 5.49
N ASN A 41 -17.97 -0.40 4.80
CA ASN A 41 -18.31 -1.78 5.13
C ASN A 41 -17.08 -2.54 5.67
N ALA A 42 -16.28 -1.89 6.52
CA ALA A 42 -15.13 -2.53 7.15
C ALA A 42 -15.56 -3.75 7.99
N PRO A 43 -14.76 -4.82 8.01
CA PRO A 43 -15.05 -5.98 8.84
C PRO A 43 -14.94 -5.61 10.34
N SER A 44 -15.71 -6.29 11.19
CA SER A 44 -15.52 -6.21 12.63
C SER A 44 -14.18 -6.83 13.06
N HIS A 45 -13.70 -6.46 14.23
CA HIS A 45 -12.43 -6.94 14.77
C HIS A 45 -12.55 -7.19 16.27
N ASP A 46 -11.99 -8.31 16.76
CA ASP A 46 -12.13 -8.71 18.16
C ASP A 46 -11.16 -7.94 19.08
N ASP A 47 -10.01 -7.50 18.56
CA ASP A 47 -8.94 -6.90 19.35
C ASP A 47 -9.02 -5.36 19.49
N GLY A 48 -9.99 -4.71 18.83
CA GLY A 48 -10.12 -3.27 18.89
C GLY A 48 -11.40 -2.72 18.26
N GLU A 49 -11.77 -1.48 18.64
CA GLU A 49 -12.90 -0.76 18.03
C GLU A 49 -12.61 -0.49 16.56
N VAL A 50 -13.49 -0.92 15.65
CA VAL A 50 -13.42 -0.58 14.22
C VAL A 50 -14.28 0.64 13.93
N LEU A 51 -13.67 1.67 13.35
CA LEU A 51 -14.30 2.92 12.97
C LEU A 51 -14.38 2.95 11.43
N ALA A 52 -15.48 2.37 10.92
CA ALA A 52 -15.73 2.25 9.48
C ALA A 52 -16.11 3.59 8.86
N GLY A 53 -15.62 3.85 7.64
CA GLY A 53 -15.81 5.12 6.93
C GLY A 53 -15.11 6.32 7.59
N ALA A 54 -14.19 6.07 8.52
CA ALA A 54 -13.48 7.10 9.26
C ALA A 54 -12.10 7.40 8.66
N VAL A 55 -11.59 8.61 8.92
CA VAL A 55 -10.26 9.04 8.46
C VAL A 55 -9.49 9.74 9.57
N VAL A 56 -8.17 9.62 9.54
CA VAL A 56 -7.27 10.36 10.44
C VAL A 56 -7.02 11.75 9.85
N THR A 57 -7.34 12.80 10.62
CA THR A 57 -7.28 14.20 10.14
C THR A 57 -6.16 15.02 10.76
N ASP A 58 -5.69 14.67 11.96
CA ASP A 58 -4.59 15.37 12.67
C ASP A 58 -3.89 14.42 13.64
N SER A 59 -2.72 14.84 14.09
CA SER A 59 -1.94 14.13 15.10
C SER A 59 -1.30 15.11 16.08
N ARG A 60 -1.12 14.69 17.34
CA ARG A 60 -0.50 15.51 18.39
C ARG A 60 0.54 14.71 19.16
N GLY A 61 1.66 15.37 19.44
CA GLY A 61 2.76 14.86 20.25
C GLY A 61 3.98 15.76 20.13
N ARG A 62 4.83 15.78 21.15
CA ARG A 62 6.06 16.62 21.16
C ARG A 62 7.32 15.79 20.98
N ARG A 63 7.42 14.65 21.66
CA ARG A 63 8.58 13.72 21.60
C ARG A 63 8.22 12.38 20.97
N GLY A 64 7.01 12.25 20.46
CA GLY A 64 6.39 11.09 19.88
C GLY A 64 4.90 11.34 19.79
N LEU A 65 4.18 10.43 19.17
CA LEU A 65 2.73 10.51 19.04
C LEU A 65 2.06 10.30 20.41
N ASN A 66 1.08 11.14 20.76
CA ASN A 66 0.27 11.01 21.96
C ASN A 66 -1.19 10.71 21.64
N ARG A 67 -1.70 11.28 20.56
CA ARG A 67 -3.08 11.09 20.10
C ARG A 67 -3.24 11.48 18.65
N ILE A 68 -4.27 10.93 18.02
CA ILE A 68 -4.72 11.27 16.68
C ILE A 68 -6.14 11.83 16.73
N GLN A 69 -6.46 12.71 15.79
CA GLN A 69 -7.82 13.16 15.55
C GLN A 69 -8.40 12.38 14.37
N ILE A 70 -9.60 11.93 14.50
CA ILE A 70 -10.34 11.24 13.46
C ILE A 70 -11.63 11.99 13.14
N SER A 71 -12.04 11.91 11.88
CA SER A 71 -13.38 12.24 11.44
C SER A 71 -14.14 10.95 11.19
N LEU A 72 -15.25 10.78 11.88
CA LEU A 72 -16.16 9.65 11.69
C LEU A 72 -16.98 9.81 10.40
N ALA A 73 -17.67 8.75 9.97
CA ALA A 73 -18.49 8.76 8.76
C ALA A 73 -19.62 9.81 8.80
N ASP A 74 -20.12 10.17 9.99
CA ASP A 74 -21.12 11.21 10.21
C ASP A 74 -20.53 12.63 10.29
N GLY A 75 -19.21 12.79 10.14
CA GLY A 75 -18.48 14.04 10.26
C GLY A 75 -18.12 14.43 11.70
N THR A 76 -18.48 13.63 12.70
CA THR A 76 -18.11 13.87 14.10
C THR A 76 -16.61 13.72 14.28
N MET A 77 -16.00 14.67 14.99
CA MET A 77 -14.57 14.65 15.31
C MET A 77 -14.32 14.01 16.66
N ARG A 78 -13.36 13.06 16.71
CA ARG A 78 -12.98 12.37 17.96
C ARG A 78 -11.45 12.32 18.09
N TRP A 79 -10.93 12.43 19.33
CA TRP A 79 -9.54 12.19 19.64
C TRP A 79 -9.35 10.78 20.21
N ILE A 80 -8.31 10.08 19.74
CA ILE A 80 -7.91 8.76 20.22
C ILE A 80 -6.47 8.85 20.73
N ASN A 81 -6.24 8.42 21.96
CA ASN A 81 -4.90 8.32 22.53
C ASN A 81 -4.20 7.09 21.95
N CYS A 82 -2.99 7.28 21.44
CA CYS A 82 -2.12 6.20 20.97
C CYS A 82 -0.68 6.70 20.90
N GLY A 83 0.27 5.82 21.13
CA GLY A 83 1.69 6.15 21.03
C GLY A 83 2.32 5.86 19.67
N ALA A 84 1.58 5.18 18.78
CA ALA A 84 1.95 4.99 17.39
C ALA A 84 0.71 4.87 16.52
N LEU A 85 0.84 5.26 15.24
CA LEU A 85 -0.15 5.08 14.19
C LEU A 85 0.47 4.20 13.11
N GLY A 86 -0.06 2.98 12.93
CA GLY A 86 0.24 2.14 11.79
C GLY A 86 -0.62 2.57 10.60
N VAL A 87 -0.03 2.69 9.42
CA VAL A 87 -0.76 3.04 8.20
C VAL A 87 -0.60 1.91 7.18
N SER A 88 -1.73 1.39 6.69
CA SER A 88 -1.78 0.37 5.66
C SER A 88 -2.61 0.87 4.48
N GLY A 89 -1.94 1.36 3.44
CA GLY A 89 -2.57 1.92 2.23
C GLY A 89 -2.65 0.94 1.06
N GLY A 90 -2.12 -0.28 1.21
CA GLY A 90 -2.05 -1.30 0.17
C GLY A 90 -0.62 -1.60 -0.28
N TRP A 91 -0.52 -2.43 -1.31
CA TRP A 91 0.74 -2.90 -1.87
C TRP A 91 0.82 -2.53 -3.34
N ASN A 92 2.01 -2.23 -3.82
CA ASN A 92 2.26 -1.95 -5.22
C ASN A 92 3.29 -2.95 -5.78
N PRO A 93 2.97 -3.66 -6.87
CA PRO A 93 3.91 -4.56 -7.52
C PRO A 93 5.18 -3.84 -7.97
N ASN A 94 6.31 -4.51 -7.89
CA ASN A 94 7.57 -3.96 -8.37
C ASN A 94 7.71 -4.18 -9.88
N VAL A 95 7.17 -3.26 -10.67
CA VAL A 95 7.09 -3.37 -12.15
C VAL A 95 8.32 -2.87 -12.90
N HIS A 96 9.35 -2.37 -12.22
CA HIS A 96 10.46 -1.66 -12.87
C HIS A 96 11.18 -2.49 -13.93
N LEU A 97 11.46 -3.77 -13.64
CA LEU A 97 12.16 -4.64 -14.60
C LEU A 97 11.31 -4.96 -15.83
N THR A 98 9.99 -5.05 -15.66
CA THR A 98 9.06 -5.34 -16.76
C THR A 98 8.81 -4.12 -17.66
N CYS A 99 9.18 -2.91 -17.21
CA CYS A 99 9.10 -1.69 -17.99
C CYS A 99 10.30 -1.48 -18.94
N HIS A 100 11.33 -2.31 -18.87
CA HIS A 100 12.43 -2.29 -19.84
C HIS A 100 11.92 -2.64 -21.24
N GLN A 101 12.66 -2.24 -22.27
CA GLN A 101 12.31 -2.51 -23.68
C GLN A 101 10.90 -2.01 -24.09
N ARG A 102 10.44 -0.90 -23.48
CA ARG A 102 9.13 -0.27 -23.71
C ARG A 102 7.93 -1.01 -23.13
N GLY A 103 8.13 -1.96 -22.22
CA GLY A 103 7.04 -2.53 -21.44
C GLY A 103 6.27 -1.45 -20.70
N ARG A 104 4.93 -1.55 -20.66
CA ARG A 104 4.07 -0.58 -19.96
C ARG A 104 3.25 -1.30 -18.89
N PRO A 105 3.25 -0.79 -17.65
CA PRO A 105 2.38 -1.33 -16.62
C PRO A 105 0.91 -1.01 -16.95
N VAL A 106 0.03 -1.89 -16.46
CA VAL A 106 -1.43 -1.76 -16.65
C VAL A 106 -2.07 -1.61 -15.27
N TRP A 107 -3.04 -0.69 -15.16
CA TRP A 107 -3.81 -0.52 -13.94
C TRP A 107 -4.72 -1.71 -13.69
N ASN A 108 -4.65 -2.28 -12.47
CA ASN A 108 -5.55 -3.31 -11.98
C ASN A 108 -6.41 -2.70 -10.84
N ALA A 109 -7.70 -2.52 -11.12
CA ALA A 109 -8.61 -1.89 -10.18
C ALA A 109 -8.92 -2.77 -8.96
N ASP A 110 -8.84 -4.11 -9.09
CA ASP A 110 -9.16 -5.04 -8.00
C ASP A 110 -8.17 -4.96 -6.84
N ILE A 111 -6.92 -4.62 -7.15
CA ILE A 111 -5.84 -4.46 -6.17
C ILE A 111 -5.38 -3.01 -6.02
N ALA A 112 -6.03 -2.08 -6.73
CA ALA A 112 -5.69 -0.65 -6.74
C ALA A 112 -4.20 -0.37 -7.01
N ALA A 113 -3.58 -1.10 -7.96
CA ALA A 113 -2.16 -1.02 -8.25
C ALA A 113 -1.84 -1.25 -9.73
N PHE A 114 -0.66 -0.84 -10.15
CA PHE A 114 -0.14 -1.17 -11.47
C PHE A 114 0.53 -2.55 -11.48
N VAL A 115 0.22 -3.36 -12.48
CA VAL A 115 0.81 -4.67 -12.72
C VAL A 115 1.58 -4.67 -14.04
N PRO A 116 2.53 -5.61 -14.26
CA PRO A 116 3.20 -5.76 -15.55
C PRO A 116 2.20 -5.95 -16.69
N GLY A 117 2.42 -5.23 -17.78
CA GLY A 117 1.67 -5.44 -19.03
C GLY A 117 2.18 -6.66 -19.80
N LYS A 118 1.52 -6.95 -20.93
CA LYS A 118 1.85 -8.10 -21.79
C LYS A 118 3.16 -7.91 -22.59
N ASP A 119 3.56 -6.65 -22.82
CA ASP A 119 4.70 -6.30 -23.67
C ASP A 119 5.99 -6.13 -22.84
N GLY A 120 6.30 -7.11 -22.00
CA GLY A 120 7.52 -7.12 -21.20
C GLY A 120 8.77 -7.53 -22.00
N PRO A 121 9.98 -7.40 -21.42
CA PRO A 121 11.22 -7.86 -22.03
C PRO A 121 11.18 -9.35 -22.35
N VAL A 122 11.70 -9.72 -23.52
CA VAL A 122 11.82 -11.13 -23.94
C VAL A 122 12.69 -11.89 -22.93
N GLY A 123 12.24 -13.09 -22.53
CA GLY A 123 12.94 -13.93 -21.55
C GLY A 123 12.78 -13.51 -20.08
N LEU A 124 11.93 -12.49 -19.80
CA LEU A 124 11.59 -12.10 -18.45
C LEU A 124 10.14 -12.51 -18.11
N ILE A 125 9.99 -13.35 -17.10
CA ILE A 125 8.69 -13.76 -16.58
C ILE A 125 8.56 -13.24 -15.16
N ALA A 126 7.52 -12.46 -14.88
CA ALA A 126 7.17 -12.02 -13.53
C ALA A 126 6.15 -12.97 -12.90
N ALA A 127 6.23 -13.18 -11.58
CA ALA A 127 5.31 -14.04 -10.84
C ALA A 127 5.05 -13.50 -9.42
N GLY A 128 3.98 -13.99 -8.79
CA GLY A 128 3.62 -13.63 -7.41
C GLY A 128 3.32 -12.15 -7.23
N ALA A 129 3.80 -11.55 -6.15
CA ALA A 129 3.54 -10.14 -5.81
C ALA A 129 3.99 -9.16 -6.90
N ALA A 130 5.01 -9.50 -7.70
CA ALA A 130 5.43 -8.69 -8.85
C ALA A 130 4.38 -8.64 -9.98
N MET A 131 3.44 -9.60 -10.01
CA MET A 131 2.29 -9.63 -10.91
C MET A 131 0.99 -9.16 -10.24
N GLY A 132 1.05 -8.72 -8.98
CA GLY A 132 -0.12 -8.32 -8.20
C GLY A 132 -0.84 -9.46 -7.48
N ASP A 133 -0.26 -10.67 -7.46
CA ASP A 133 -0.77 -11.77 -6.64
C ASP A 133 -0.10 -11.74 -5.27
N PHE A 134 -0.80 -11.17 -4.29
CA PHE A 134 -0.30 -11.00 -2.93
C PHE A 134 -0.63 -12.19 -2.01
N SER A 135 -1.32 -13.21 -2.54
CA SER A 135 -1.61 -14.43 -1.80
C SER A 135 -0.41 -15.38 -1.81
N THR A 136 -0.21 -16.14 -0.72
CA THR A 136 0.87 -17.13 -0.65
C THR A 136 0.64 -18.29 -1.62
N ALA A 137 -0.59 -18.84 -1.66
CA ALA A 137 -0.92 -19.93 -2.57
C ALA A 137 -0.83 -19.51 -4.03
N GLY A 138 -1.32 -18.32 -4.37
CA GLY A 138 -1.22 -17.76 -5.72
C GLY A 138 0.24 -17.51 -6.12
N ALA A 139 1.06 -16.93 -5.24
CA ALA A 139 2.48 -16.71 -5.50
C ALA A 139 3.25 -18.03 -5.74
N LEU A 140 2.94 -19.07 -4.96
CA LEU A 140 3.52 -20.40 -5.16
C LEU A 140 3.10 -21.01 -6.51
N ALA A 141 1.81 -20.93 -6.84
CA ALA A 141 1.28 -21.44 -8.11
C ALA A 141 1.88 -20.68 -9.32
N ALA A 142 1.90 -19.33 -9.23
CA ALA A 142 2.45 -18.48 -10.27
C ALA A 142 3.97 -18.74 -10.47
N GLY A 143 4.73 -18.90 -9.39
CA GLY A 143 6.15 -19.23 -9.45
C GLY A 143 6.42 -20.58 -10.11
N ALA A 144 5.65 -21.60 -9.77
CA ALA A 144 5.76 -22.92 -10.39
C ALA A 144 5.41 -22.86 -11.89
N LYS A 145 4.33 -22.17 -12.25
CA LYS A 145 3.98 -21.98 -13.66
C LYS A 145 5.07 -21.23 -14.42
N ALA A 146 5.55 -20.12 -13.89
CA ALA A 146 6.61 -19.33 -14.51
C ALA A 146 7.89 -20.14 -14.73
N SER A 147 8.24 -21.04 -13.79
CA SER A 147 9.39 -21.95 -13.93
C SER A 147 9.22 -22.96 -15.07
N ILE A 148 8.01 -23.51 -15.23
CA ILE A 148 7.68 -24.43 -16.33
C ILE A 148 7.75 -23.69 -17.65
N ASP A 149 7.10 -22.54 -17.76
CA ASP A 149 7.09 -21.72 -18.97
C ASP A 149 8.53 -21.33 -19.40
N ALA A 150 9.39 -20.94 -18.43
CA ALA A 150 10.78 -20.60 -18.70
C ALA A 150 11.63 -21.80 -19.17
N LEU A 151 11.36 -23.00 -18.66
CA LEU A 151 12.04 -24.22 -19.11
C LEU A 151 11.58 -24.63 -20.52
N ASP A 152 10.29 -24.52 -20.80
CA ASP A 152 9.76 -24.80 -22.14
C ASP A 152 10.33 -23.85 -23.19
N ASP A 153 10.53 -22.56 -22.86
CA ASP A 153 11.16 -21.57 -23.74
C ASP A 153 12.58 -21.95 -24.19
N ILE A 154 13.30 -22.71 -23.36
CA ILE A 154 14.65 -23.22 -23.68
C ILE A 154 14.67 -24.69 -24.10
N GLY A 155 13.49 -25.26 -24.41
CA GLY A 155 13.35 -26.65 -24.92
C GLY A 155 13.48 -27.73 -23.87
N ILE A 156 13.35 -27.41 -22.58
CA ILE A 156 13.42 -28.39 -21.49
C ILE A 156 12.01 -28.69 -20.97
N THR A 157 11.56 -29.94 -21.14
CA THR A 157 10.25 -30.36 -20.59
C THR A 157 10.35 -30.55 -19.08
N ALA A 158 9.61 -29.75 -18.33
CA ALA A 158 9.54 -29.82 -16.88
C ALA A 158 8.41 -30.74 -16.39
N LYS A 159 8.64 -31.40 -15.25
CA LYS A 159 7.57 -32.12 -14.55
C LYS A 159 6.85 -31.19 -13.58
N PRO A 160 5.51 -31.33 -13.42
CA PRO A 160 4.78 -30.56 -12.42
C PRO A 160 5.36 -30.74 -11.00
N ILE A 161 5.50 -29.63 -10.28
CA ILE A 161 5.99 -29.61 -8.90
C ILE A 161 4.80 -29.70 -7.95
N ARG A 162 4.87 -30.54 -6.94
CA ARG A 162 3.89 -30.56 -5.86
C ARG A 162 4.10 -29.30 -4.99
N LEU A 163 3.12 -28.42 -4.97
CA LEU A 163 3.18 -27.21 -4.16
C LEU A 163 2.81 -27.52 -2.70
N PRO A 164 3.43 -26.83 -1.74
CA PRO A 164 2.97 -26.84 -0.36
C PRO A 164 1.59 -26.17 -0.27
N LYS A 165 0.78 -26.61 0.71
CA LYS A 165 -0.48 -25.93 1.02
C LYS A 165 -0.18 -24.62 1.73
N ALA A 166 -0.87 -23.56 1.33
CA ALA A 166 -0.85 -22.28 2.01
C ALA A 166 -2.30 -21.85 2.25
N GLU A 167 -2.52 -21.27 3.42
CA GLU A 167 -3.80 -20.64 3.76
C GLU A 167 -3.73 -19.20 3.28
N ASP A 168 -4.68 -18.82 2.41
CA ASP A 168 -4.81 -17.47 1.90
C ASP A 168 -6.03 -16.80 2.50
N ALA A 169 -5.83 -15.60 3.03
CA ALA A 169 -6.92 -14.67 3.27
C ALA A 169 -7.00 -13.73 2.06
N PRO A 170 -8.18 -13.55 1.46
CA PRO A 170 -8.36 -12.54 0.43
C PRO A 170 -8.05 -11.17 1.01
N ILE A 171 -7.39 -10.32 0.22
CA ILE A 171 -7.12 -8.93 0.60
C ILE A 171 -8.09 -8.07 -0.20
N ASN A 172 -9.08 -7.51 0.49
CA ASN A 172 -9.96 -6.52 -0.10
C ASN A 172 -9.38 -5.12 0.16
N ILE A 173 -9.27 -4.32 -0.87
CA ILE A 173 -8.80 -2.95 -0.82
C ILE A 173 -9.81 -2.02 -1.48
N SER A 174 -9.97 -0.83 -0.91
CA SER A 174 -10.71 0.27 -1.54
C SER A 174 -9.77 1.46 -1.71
N PRO A 175 -9.54 1.94 -2.93
CA PRO A 175 -8.63 3.06 -3.16
C PRO A 175 -9.01 4.28 -2.33
N PHE A 176 -8.04 4.83 -1.61
CA PHE A 176 -8.21 6.05 -0.83
C PHE A 176 -6.92 6.88 -0.89
N TRP A 177 -6.94 7.95 -1.68
CA TRP A 177 -5.72 8.65 -2.09
C TRP A 177 -5.31 9.79 -1.18
N HIS A 178 -6.27 10.46 -0.52
CA HIS A 178 -5.97 11.69 0.20
C HIS A 178 -7.04 12.01 1.24
N VAL A 179 -6.60 12.36 2.45
CA VAL A 179 -7.47 12.95 3.48
C VAL A 179 -7.45 14.46 3.33
N SER A 180 -8.62 15.05 3.03
CA SER A 180 -8.74 16.51 2.95
C SER A 180 -8.58 17.14 4.33
N GLY A 181 -7.75 18.18 4.44
CA GLY A 181 -7.50 18.86 5.70
C GLY A 181 -6.50 20.01 5.56
N SER A 182 -6.20 20.65 6.68
CA SER A 182 -5.24 21.77 6.77
C SER A 182 -3.79 21.30 6.96
N SER A 183 -3.59 20.03 7.34
CA SER A 183 -2.28 19.44 7.59
C SER A 183 -1.52 19.21 6.28
N ARG A 184 -0.19 19.11 6.37
CA ARG A 184 0.61 18.73 5.20
C ARG A 184 0.38 17.28 4.87
N ALA A 185 0.07 17.00 3.60
CA ALA A 185 0.05 15.66 3.05
C ALA A 185 1.29 15.48 2.15
N TRP A 186 2.24 14.69 2.63
CA TRP A 186 3.50 14.42 1.96
C TRP A 186 3.31 13.34 0.90
N LEU A 187 3.81 13.59 -0.31
CA LEU A 187 3.85 12.63 -1.40
C LEU A 187 5.26 12.07 -1.60
N ASP A 188 6.27 12.93 -1.47
CA ASP A 188 7.66 12.55 -1.60
C ASP A 188 8.44 13.15 -0.43
N GLN A 189 8.89 12.30 0.50
CA GLN A 189 9.64 12.73 1.68
C GLN A 189 11.13 12.99 1.39
N GLN A 190 11.65 12.54 0.25
CA GLN A 190 13.03 12.80 -0.12
C GLN A 190 13.22 14.20 -0.72
N ASN A 191 12.22 14.66 -1.47
CA ASN A 191 12.23 16.00 -2.10
C ASN A 191 11.21 16.96 -1.47
N ASP A 192 10.63 16.60 -0.32
CA ASP A 192 9.67 17.41 0.42
C ASP A 192 8.42 17.84 -0.40
N VAL A 193 8.01 17.01 -1.38
CA VAL A 193 6.85 17.33 -2.22
C VAL A 193 5.56 16.97 -1.51
N THR A 194 4.63 17.93 -1.50
CA THR A 194 3.32 17.81 -0.86
C THR A 194 2.18 17.87 -1.86
N VAL A 195 0.97 17.50 -1.43
CA VAL A 195 -0.26 17.68 -2.23
C VAL A 195 -0.47 19.16 -2.62
N LYS A 196 0.01 20.12 -1.81
CA LYS A 196 -0.09 21.55 -2.14
C LYS A 196 0.76 21.91 -3.35
N ASP A 197 1.94 21.31 -3.48
CA ASP A 197 2.85 21.54 -4.62
C ASP A 197 2.24 20.98 -5.91
N ILE A 198 1.57 19.83 -5.82
CA ILE A 198 0.84 19.25 -6.96
C ILE A 198 -0.33 20.14 -7.38
N LYS A 199 -1.11 20.65 -6.41
CA LYS A 199 -2.23 21.56 -6.69
C LYS A 199 -1.73 22.86 -7.33
N LEU A 200 -0.62 23.41 -6.84
CA LEU A 200 0.01 24.61 -7.42
C LEU A 200 0.48 24.33 -8.85
N ALA A 201 1.20 23.24 -9.08
CA ALA A 201 1.64 22.86 -10.42
C ALA A 201 0.46 22.73 -11.39
N HIS A 202 -0.62 22.09 -10.97
CA HIS A 202 -1.83 21.97 -11.80
C HIS A 202 -2.48 23.34 -12.07
N GLN A 203 -2.53 24.23 -11.07
CA GLN A 203 -3.05 25.59 -11.22
C GLN A 203 -2.21 26.41 -12.21
N GLU A 204 -0.90 26.18 -12.26
CA GLU A 204 0.04 26.79 -13.21
C GLU A 204 0.06 26.07 -14.57
N ASN A 205 -0.90 25.19 -14.83
CA ASN A 205 -1.11 24.47 -16.08
C ASN A 205 -0.08 23.37 -16.39
N PHE A 206 0.64 22.85 -15.40
CA PHE A 206 1.46 21.64 -15.55
C PHE A 206 0.59 20.38 -15.41
N GLN A 207 -0.21 20.08 -16.42
CA GLN A 207 -1.18 18.98 -16.40
C GLN A 207 -0.58 17.62 -16.80
N SER A 208 0.49 17.64 -17.58
CA SER A 208 1.21 16.41 -17.92
C SER A 208 2.02 15.94 -16.71
N VAL A 209 1.91 14.64 -16.35
CA VAL A 209 2.68 14.02 -15.26
C VAL A 209 4.19 14.27 -15.42
N GLU A 210 4.72 14.19 -16.63
CA GLU A 210 6.13 14.45 -16.93
C GLU A 210 6.55 15.90 -16.62
N HIS A 211 5.71 16.87 -16.94
CA HIS A 211 6.00 18.27 -16.63
C HIS A 211 5.81 18.57 -15.15
N LEU A 212 4.72 18.07 -14.54
CA LEU A 212 4.45 18.19 -13.12
C LEU A 212 5.60 17.60 -12.30
N LYS A 213 6.07 16.40 -12.66
CA LYS A 213 7.22 15.74 -12.02
C LYS A 213 8.47 16.62 -12.06
N ARG A 214 8.80 17.24 -13.18
CA ARG A 214 9.97 18.12 -13.30
C ARG A 214 9.80 19.44 -12.54
N TYR A 215 8.59 19.99 -12.55
CA TYR A 215 8.30 21.22 -11.84
C TYR A 215 8.37 21.04 -10.31
N THR A 216 7.81 19.95 -9.79
CA THR A 216 7.76 19.67 -8.35
C THR A 216 8.92 18.86 -7.82
N THR A 217 9.74 18.27 -8.69
CA THR A 217 10.77 17.25 -8.38
C THR A 217 10.21 15.93 -7.81
N LEU A 218 8.90 15.70 -7.91
CA LEU A 218 8.24 14.48 -7.45
C LEU A 218 8.90 13.24 -8.06
N GLY A 219 9.33 12.31 -7.22
CA GLY A 219 9.93 11.05 -7.65
C GLY A 219 11.25 11.18 -8.40
N MET A 220 11.97 12.30 -8.25
CA MET A 220 13.27 12.55 -8.87
C MET A 220 14.47 12.34 -7.94
N ALA A 221 14.23 11.89 -6.71
CA ALA A 221 15.27 11.60 -5.75
C ALA A 221 15.95 10.25 -6.02
N THR A 222 16.85 9.83 -5.14
CA THR A 222 17.68 8.61 -5.28
C THR A 222 16.85 7.33 -5.47
N ASP A 223 15.69 7.25 -4.85
CA ASP A 223 14.75 6.11 -4.99
C ASP A 223 13.99 6.09 -6.33
N GLN A 224 14.11 7.14 -7.13
CA GLN A 224 13.41 7.30 -8.41
C GLN A 224 11.88 7.15 -8.29
N GLY A 225 11.33 7.67 -7.21
CA GLY A 225 9.90 7.68 -6.93
C GLY A 225 9.34 6.37 -6.38
N LYS A 226 10.17 5.38 -6.03
CA LYS A 226 9.70 4.08 -5.54
C LYS A 226 8.97 4.17 -4.20
N THR A 227 9.34 5.13 -3.36
CA THR A 227 8.69 5.36 -2.06
C THR A 227 7.56 6.39 -2.11
N SER A 228 7.44 7.16 -3.19
CA SER A 228 6.42 8.20 -3.38
C SER A 228 5.30 7.79 -4.33
N ASN A 229 5.46 6.77 -5.15
CA ASN A 229 4.46 6.33 -6.11
C ASN A 229 3.35 5.45 -5.51
N ILE A 230 3.46 5.10 -4.23
CA ILE A 230 2.49 4.29 -3.49
C ILE A 230 1.52 5.18 -2.68
N SER A 231 1.83 6.45 -2.59
CA SER A 231 1.10 7.43 -1.76
C SER A 231 -0.03 8.10 -2.52
#